data_a442ad170607df9888396e39aaf3b471
#
_entry.id   a442ad170607df9888396e39aaf3b471
#
_cell.length_a   1.000
_cell.length_b   1.000
_cell.length_c   1.000
_cell.angle_alpha   90.00
_cell.angle_beta   90.00
_cell.angle_gamma   90.00
#
_symmetry.space_group_name_H-M   'P 1'
#
loop_
_entity.id
_entity.type
_entity.pdbx_description
1 polymer ?
#
loop_
_entity_poly.entity_id
_entity_poly.type
_entity_poly.pdbx_seq_one_letter_code
_entity_poly.pdbx_strand_id
1 'polypeptide(L)'
;MAEKIKLDSVDRQILHDLQDHGRMTNVDLARNAGISAPPCLRRVRALEDAGIIKGYHADIDSDALGYSVQVFAFVGLTSQAEIDLQDFETLVSTWPQVRECHMLMGETDFLLKIVAHDWDDFQKFLTSHLTPAKNVSHVKTALSIRSAKQLVGVPISQT
;
A
#
# COMPACT_ATOMS: atom_id res chain seq x y z
N MET A 1 19.26 3.76 -12.77
CA MET A 1 17.93 4.05 -13.35
C MET A 1 17.48 2.77 -14.03
N ALA A 2 16.41 2.13 -13.55
CA ALA A 2 15.87 0.94 -14.20
C ALA A 2 15.39 1.34 -15.62
N GLU A 3 15.78 0.55 -16.61
CA GLU A 3 15.36 0.72 -18.00
C GLU A 3 13.81 0.66 -18.02
N LYS A 4 13.16 1.74 -18.47
CA LYS A 4 11.70 1.77 -18.56
C LYS A 4 11.26 0.73 -19.59
N ILE A 5 10.77 -0.41 -19.11
CA ILE A 5 10.15 -1.41 -19.98
C ILE A 5 8.97 -0.77 -20.69
N LYS A 6 8.97 -0.81 -22.01
CA LYS A 6 7.86 -0.33 -22.84
C LYS A 6 6.77 -1.39 -22.81
N LEU A 7 5.70 -1.15 -22.04
CA LEU A 7 4.55 -2.03 -21.95
C LEU A 7 3.73 -1.98 -23.24
N ASP A 8 3.48 -3.13 -23.83
CA ASP A 8 2.55 -3.28 -24.95
C ASP A 8 1.11 -3.59 -24.46
N SER A 9 0.17 -3.76 -25.37
CA SER A 9 -1.23 -4.04 -25.03
C SER A 9 -1.42 -5.38 -24.32
N VAL A 10 -0.57 -6.38 -24.63
CA VAL A 10 -0.59 -7.68 -23.98
C VAL A 10 -0.13 -7.58 -22.54
N ASP A 11 0.94 -6.83 -22.27
CA ASP A 11 1.43 -6.58 -20.90
C ASP A 11 0.40 -5.82 -20.08
N ARG A 12 -0.27 -4.83 -20.67
CA ARG A 12 -1.34 -4.07 -20.01
C ARG A 12 -2.54 -4.93 -19.66
N GLN A 13 -2.93 -5.85 -20.57
CA GLN A 13 -4.01 -6.80 -20.30
C GLN A 13 -3.65 -7.73 -19.15
N ILE A 14 -2.44 -8.29 -19.15
CA ILE A 14 -1.94 -9.15 -18.06
C ILE A 14 -1.97 -8.41 -16.72
N LEU A 15 -1.47 -7.17 -16.69
CA LEU A 15 -1.44 -6.34 -15.47
C LEU A 15 -2.84 -6.00 -14.98
N HIS A 16 -3.77 -5.66 -15.90
CA HIS A 16 -5.17 -5.41 -15.58
C HIS A 16 -5.82 -6.63 -14.91
N ASP A 17 -5.68 -7.79 -15.53
CA ASP A 17 -6.28 -9.02 -15.03
C ASP A 17 -5.70 -9.43 -13.67
N LEU A 18 -4.38 -9.32 -13.49
CA LEU A 18 -3.72 -9.64 -12.21
C LEU A 18 -4.03 -8.63 -11.11
N GLN A 19 -4.27 -7.36 -11.47
CA GLN A 19 -4.69 -6.35 -10.49
C GLN A 19 -6.07 -6.64 -9.94
N ASP A 20 -7.00 -7.09 -10.80
CA ASP A 20 -8.37 -7.40 -10.41
C ASP A 20 -8.49 -8.81 -9.78
N HIS A 21 -7.68 -9.76 -10.26
CA HIS A 21 -7.72 -11.16 -9.87
C HIS A 21 -6.32 -11.75 -9.69
N GLY A 22 -5.66 -11.41 -8.59
CA GLY A 22 -4.27 -11.81 -8.31
C GLY A 22 -4.00 -13.32 -8.26
N ARG A 23 -5.03 -14.17 -8.28
CA ARG A 23 -4.94 -15.64 -8.34
C ARG A 23 -5.28 -16.23 -9.71
N MET A 24 -5.41 -15.40 -10.76
CA MET A 24 -5.68 -15.90 -12.09
C MET A 24 -4.56 -16.82 -12.57
N THR A 25 -4.94 -17.93 -13.22
CA THR A 25 -3.95 -18.88 -13.73
C THR A 25 -3.27 -18.32 -14.98
N ASN A 26 -2.03 -18.78 -15.25
CA ASN A 26 -1.32 -18.37 -16.46
C ASN A 26 -2.07 -18.76 -17.76
N VAL A 27 -2.87 -19.83 -17.71
CA VAL A 27 -3.70 -20.26 -18.84
C VAL A 27 -4.83 -19.26 -19.09
N ASP A 28 -5.47 -18.78 -18.03
CA ASP A 28 -6.55 -17.80 -18.14
C ASP A 28 -6.01 -16.42 -18.58
N LEU A 29 -4.88 -15.98 -18.01
CA LEU A 29 -4.19 -14.76 -18.44
C LEU A 29 -3.85 -14.81 -19.93
N ALA A 30 -3.29 -15.93 -20.39
CA ALA A 30 -2.92 -16.12 -21.79
C ALA A 30 -4.15 -16.04 -22.72
N ARG A 31 -5.26 -16.68 -22.31
CA ARG A 31 -6.53 -16.61 -23.03
C ARG A 31 -7.03 -15.18 -23.15
N ASN A 32 -7.07 -14.45 -22.05
CA ASN A 32 -7.55 -13.06 -22.01
C ASN A 32 -6.66 -12.12 -22.85
N ALA A 33 -5.34 -12.34 -22.80
CA ALA A 33 -4.38 -11.56 -23.57
C ALA A 33 -4.24 -11.99 -25.04
N GLY A 34 -4.97 -13.03 -25.48
CA GLY A 34 -4.95 -13.52 -26.88
C GLY A 34 -3.63 -14.17 -27.31
N ILE A 35 -2.88 -14.77 -26.37
CA ILE A 35 -1.59 -15.43 -26.62
C ILE A 35 -1.57 -16.84 -26.03
N SER A 36 -0.54 -17.63 -26.35
CA SER A 36 -0.37 -18.95 -25.72
C SER A 36 0.27 -18.86 -24.34
N ALA A 37 0.09 -19.89 -23.50
CA ALA A 37 0.53 -19.90 -22.12
C ALA A 37 2.06 -19.74 -21.91
N PRO A 38 2.96 -20.35 -22.73
CA PRO A 38 4.40 -20.17 -22.53
C PRO A 38 4.88 -18.71 -22.69
N PRO A 39 4.54 -17.95 -23.75
CA PRO A 39 4.91 -16.55 -23.84
C PRO A 39 4.23 -15.67 -22.77
N CYS A 40 3.01 -16.01 -22.32
CA CYS A 40 2.35 -15.31 -21.23
C CYS A 40 3.17 -15.44 -19.93
N LEU A 41 3.56 -16.65 -19.55
CA LEU A 41 4.38 -16.89 -18.37
C LEU A 41 5.71 -16.13 -18.42
N ARG A 42 6.35 -16.07 -19.59
CA ARG A 42 7.60 -15.31 -19.76
C ARG A 42 7.39 -13.81 -19.56
N ARG A 43 6.24 -13.26 -20.02
CA ARG A 43 5.89 -11.85 -19.82
C ARG A 43 5.60 -11.54 -18.34
N VAL A 44 4.82 -12.38 -17.67
CA VAL A 44 4.57 -12.23 -16.23
C VAL A 44 5.87 -12.16 -15.45
N ARG A 45 6.79 -13.12 -15.68
CA ARG A 45 8.11 -13.12 -15.03
C ARG A 45 8.92 -11.85 -15.34
N ALA A 46 8.91 -11.38 -16.58
CA ALA A 46 9.60 -10.15 -16.94
C ALA A 46 9.02 -8.92 -16.23
N LEU A 47 7.70 -8.87 -16.00
CA LEU A 47 7.03 -7.80 -15.24
C LEU A 47 7.35 -7.89 -13.74
N GLU A 48 7.48 -9.11 -13.19
CA GLU A 48 7.93 -9.36 -11.82
C GLU A 48 9.40 -8.96 -11.64
N ASP A 49 10.29 -9.42 -12.50
CA ASP A 49 11.74 -9.12 -12.46
C ASP A 49 12.01 -7.61 -12.60
N ALA A 50 11.19 -6.91 -13.36
CA ALA A 50 11.24 -5.46 -13.53
C ALA A 50 10.66 -4.68 -12.34
N GLY A 51 10.06 -5.35 -11.35
CA GLY A 51 9.41 -4.73 -10.21
C GLY A 51 8.12 -3.96 -10.54
N ILE A 52 7.54 -4.18 -11.73
CA ILE A 52 6.24 -3.63 -12.11
C ILE A 52 5.14 -4.35 -11.33
N ILE A 53 5.22 -5.69 -11.25
CA ILE A 53 4.46 -6.49 -10.30
C ILE A 53 5.29 -6.59 -9.03
N LYS A 54 4.85 -5.94 -7.96
CA LYS A 54 5.56 -5.91 -6.67
C LYS A 54 5.24 -7.09 -5.77
N GLY A 55 4.13 -7.78 -6.03
CA GLY A 55 3.68 -8.91 -5.24
C GLY A 55 2.20 -9.22 -5.45
N TYR A 56 1.75 -10.29 -4.83
CA TYR A 56 0.36 -10.75 -4.83
C TYR A 56 -0.12 -10.85 -3.39
N HIS A 57 -1.21 -10.18 -3.07
CA HIS A 57 -1.73 -10.12 -1.70
C HIS A 57 -3.22 -10.46 -1.68
N ALA A 58 -3.64 -11.17 -0.64
CA ALA A 58 -5.05 -11.36 -0.37
C ALA A 58 -5.62 -10.06 0.23
N ASP A 59 -6.79 -9.66 -0.24
CA ASP A 59 -7.60 -8.65 0.45
C ASP A 59 -8.34 -9.35 1.60
N ILE A 60 -8.07 -8.89 2.81
CA ILE A 60 -8.54 -9.54 4.05
C ILE A 60 -9.57 -8.64 4.71
N ASP A 61 -10.72 -9.21 5.05
CA ASP A 61 -11.74 -8.55 5.85
C ASP A 61 -11.19 -8.29 7.27
N SER A 62 -10.89 -7.03 7.55
CA SER A 62 -10.34 -6.60 8.83
C SER A 62 -11.32 -6.80 9.98
N ASP A 63 -12.61 -6.59 9.74
CA ASP A 63 -13.65 -6.77 10.76
C ASP A 63 -13.78 -8.24 11.17
N ALA A 64 -13.68 -9.17 10.22
CA ALA A 64 -13.67 -10.60 10.48
C ALA A 64 -12.48 -11.04 11.35
N LEU A 65 -11.38 -10.28 11.36
CA LEU A 65 -10.21 -10.49 12.22
C LEU A 65 -10.26 -9.64 13.50
N GLY A 66 -11.36 -8.93 13.75
CA GLY A 66 -11.56 -8.11 14.95
C GLY A 66 -10.91 -6.72 14.89
N TYR A 67 -10.42 -6.26 13.75
CA TYR A 67 -9.89 -4.90 13.56
C TYR A 67 -11.01 -3.97 13.09
N SER A 68 -11.81 -3.47 14.03
CA SER A 68 -12.99 -2.65 13.75
C SER A 68 -12.70 -1.14 13.68
N VAL A 69 -11.51 -0.71 14.08
CA VAL A 69 -11.12 0.70 14.12
C VAL A 69 -10.06 0.98 13.07
N GLN A 70 -10.35 1.90 12.15
CA GLN A 70 -9.39 2.44 11.19
C GLN A 70 -9.26 3.94 11.38
N VAL A 71 -8.04 4.43 11.59
CA VAL A 71 -7.73 5.84 11.81
C VAL A 71 -6.67 6.32 10.82
N PHE A 72 -6.87 7.52 10.29
CA PHE A 72 -5.83 8.25 9.59
C PHE A 72 -5.18 9.25 10.55
N ALA A 73 -3.86 9.17 10.71
CA ALA A 73 -3.09 10.09 11.53
C ALA A 73 -2.20 10.96 10.65
N PHE A 74 -2.35 12.27 10.79
CA PHE A 74 -1.50 13.28 10.17
C PHE A 74 -0.44 13.68 11.19
N VAL A 75 0.81 13.42 10.89
CA VAL A 75 1.94 13.61 11.81
C VAL A 75 2.82 14.73 11.30
N GLY A 76 3.11 15.70 12.17
CA GLY A 76 4.11 16.70 11.92
C GLY A 76 5.35 16.44 12.77
N LEU A 77 6.53 16.63 12.19
CA LEU A 77 7.80 16.52 12.86
C LEU A 77 8.33 17.92 13.28
N THR A 78 9.22 17.97 14.25
CA THR A 78 9.91 19.20 14.68
C THR A 78 11.06 19.54 13.74
N SER A 79 11.63 18.56 13.04
CA SER A 79 12.69 18.70 12.06
C SER A 79 12.37 17.91 10.81
N GLN A 80 12.56 18.54 9.65
CA GLN A 80 12.40 17.96 8.32
C GLN A 80 13.75 17.63 7.68
N ALA A 81 14.83 17.51 8.49
CA ALA A 81 16.10 17.02 7.99
C ALA A 81 15.93 15.58 7.49
N GLU A 82 16.58 15.24 6.39
CA GLU A 82 16.45 13.92 5.76
C GLU A 82 16.67 12.75 6.71
N ILE A 83 17.63 12.89 7.63
CA ILE A 83 17.91 11.87 8.65
C ILE A 83 16.74 11.69 9.61
N ASP A 84 16.06 12.77 10.00
CA ASP A 84 14.93 12.71 10.93
C ASP A 84 13.69 12.12 10.25
N LEU A 85 13.49 12.37 8.95
CA LEU A 85 12.43 11.76 8.14
C LEU A 85 12.67 10.25 8.03
N GLN A 86 13.88 9.82 7.67
CA GLN A 86 14.24 8.41 7.55
C GLN A 86 14.18 7.66 8.89
N ASP A 87 14.60 8.30 10.00
CA ASP A 87 14.48 7.74 11.35
C ASP A 87 13.00 7.46 11.69
N PHE A 88 12.10 8.39 11.35
CA PHE A 88 10.66 8.22 11.59
C PHE A 88 10.07 7.10 10.70
N GLU A 89 10.40 7.05 9.41
CA GLU A 89 9.97 5.96 8.51
C GLU A 89 10.43 4.59 9.01
N THR A 90 11.69 4.51 9.47
CA THR A 90 12.25 3.27 10.04
C THR A 90 11.47 2.86 11.29
N LEU A 91 11.19 3.81 12.18
CA LEU A 91 10.43 3.56 13.40
C LEU A 91 9.00 3.08 13.07
N VAL A 92 8.30 3.77 12.17
CA VAL A 92 6.94 3.41 11.74
C VAL A 92 6.89 2.00 11.13
N SER A 93 7.92 1.59 10.40
CA SER A 93 8.00 0.25 9.80
C SER A 93 7.97 -0.88 10.85
N THR A 94 8.30 -0.59 12.11
CA THR A 94 8.26 -1.56 13.21
C THR A 94 6.86 -1.72 13.84
N TRP A 95 5.91 -0.85 13.52
CA TRP A 95 4.57 -0.84 14.12
C TRP A 95 3.57 -1.62 13.27
N PRO A 96 3.14 -2.81 13.68
CA PRO A 96 2.24 -3.66 12.89
C PRO A 96 0.85 -3.04 12.68
N GLN A 97 0.41 -2.15 13.57
CA GLN A 97 -0.85 -1.42 13.47
C GLN A 97 -0.86 -0.42 12.31
N VAL A 98 0.32 0.09 11.91
CA VAL A 98 0.43 1.01 10.78
C VAL A 98 0.48 0.21 9.49
N ARG A 99 -0.55 0.39 8.66
CA ARG A 99 -0.70 -0.35 7.40
C ARG A 99 -0.21 0.43 6.19
N GLU A 100 -0.20 1.75 6.29
CA GLU A 100 0.32 2.65 5.26
C GLU A 100 1.03 3.83 5.93
N CYS A 101 2.13 4.25 5.35
CA CYS A 101 2.86 5.45 5.73
C CYS A 101 3.23 6.21 4.47
N HIS A 102 2.77 7.44 4.35
CA HIS A 102 3.03 8.31 3.21
C HIS A 102 3.69 9.59 3.69
N MET A 103 4.87 9.91 3.15
CA MET A 103 5.45 11.24 3.30
C MET A 103 4.67 12.22 2.43
N LEU A 104 4.30 13.35 2.99
CA LEU A 104 3.48 14.38 2.34
C LEU A 104 4.29 15.64 2.08
N MET A 105 3.90 16.37 1.07
CA MET A 105 4.32 17.76 0.87
C MET A 105 3.16 18.67 1.29
N GLY A 106 3.29 19.40 2.40
CA GLY A 106 2.23 20.28 2.90
C GLY A 106 2.40 20.65 4.38
N GLU A 107 1.30 20.87 5.08
CA GLU A 107 1.27 21.27 6.48
C GLU A 107 1.72 20.16 7.45
N THR A 108 1.66 18.93 7.04
CA THR A 108 2.05 17.75 7.81
C THR A 108 3.05 16.92 7.02
N ASP A 109 3.96 16.25 7.72
CA ASP A 109 5.03 15.50 7.08
C ASP A 109 4.61 14.09 6.68
N PHE A 110 3.75 13.44 7.48
CA PHE A 110 3.34 12.07 7.22
C PHE A 110 1.83 11.86 7.39
N LEU A 111 1.30 10.95 6.56
CA LEU A 111 -0.03 10.36 6.72
C LEU A 111 0.13 8.88 7.02
N LEU A 112 -0.42 8.44 8.14
CA LEU A 112 -0.46 7.04 8.54
C LEU A 112 -1.89 6.50 8.43
N LYS A 113 -2.04 5.28 7.91
CA LYS A 113 -3.26 4.48 8.07
C LYS A 113 -3.03 3.46 9.16
N ILE A 114 -3.80 3.54 10.22
CA ILE A 114 -3.67 2.75 11.43
C ILE A 114 -4.91 1.89 11.60
N VAL A 115 -4.74 0.61 11.96
CA VAL A 115 -5.84 -0.29 12.33
C VAL A 115 -5.67 -0.74 13.77
N ALA A 116 -6.79 -0.89 14.48
CA ALA A 116 -6.83 -1.33 15.86
C ALA A 116 -8.08 -2.20 16.10
N HIS A 117 -8.04 -3.03 17.15
CA HIS A 117 -9.18 -3.86 17.51
C HIS A 117 -10.36 -3.03 17.99
N ASP A 118 -10.08 -2.03 18.82
CA ASP A 118 -11.06 -1.12 19.39
C ASP A 118 -10.43 0.27 19.64
N TRP A 119 -11.23 1.17 20.21
CA TRP A 119 -10.77 2.52 20.54
C TRP A 119 -9.71 2.55 21.64
N ASP A 120 -9.77 1.67 22.62
CA ASP A 120 -8.80 1.59 23.70
C ASP A 120 -7.44 1.11 23.19
N ASP A 121 -7.44 0.12 22.28
CA ASP A 121 -6.24 -0.36 21.59
C ASP A 121 -5.59 0.77 20.77
N PHE A 122 -6.39 1.52 20.01
CA PHE A 122 -5.90 2.69 19.29
C PHE A 122 -5.33 3.76 20.24
N GLN A 123 -6.01 4.08 21.33
CA GLN A 123 -5.51 5.06 22.32
C GLN A 123 -4.20 4.63 22.94
N LYS A 124 -4.05 3.36 23.28
CA LYS A 124 -2.78 2.81 23.81
C LYS A 124 -1.66 2.97 22.78
N PHE A 125 -1.91 2.63 21.52
CA PHE A 125 -0.93 2.83 20.46
C PHE A 125 -0.55 4.31 20.32
N LEU A 126 -1.53 5.21 20.27
CA LEU A 126 -1.32 6.65 20.12
C LEU A 126 -0.42 7.19 21.26
N THR A 127 -0.75 6.86 22.51
CA THR A 127 -0.07 7.41 23.69
C THR A 127 1.26 6.74 24.00
N SER A 128 1.43 5.47 23.65
CA SER A 128 2.64 4.71 23.99
C SER A 128 3.68 4.65 22.87
N HIS A 129 3.27 4.87 21.62
CA HIS A 129 4.14 4.74 20.46
C HIS A 129 4.21 6.01 19.61
N LEU A 130 3.07 6.51 19.13
CA LEU A 130 3.07 7.58 18.12
C LEU A 130 3.38 8.96 18.73
N THR A 131 2.65 9.37 19.78
CA THR A 131 2.83 10.70 20.38
C THR A 131 4.20 10.88 21.05
N PRO A 132 4.76 9.88 21.78
CA PRO A 132 6.08 10.02 22.39
C PRO A 132 7.24 9.74 21.44
N ALA A 133 6.97 9.41 20.17
CA ALA A 133 8.01 9.13 19.20
C ALA A 133 8.94 10.33 19.02
N LYS A 134 10.25 10.03 18.91
CA LYS A 134 11.28 11.05 18.70
C LYS A 134 10.90 11.95 17.52
N ASN A 135 11.04 13.24 17.69
CA ASN A 135 10.83 14.27 16.68
C ASN A 135 9.36 14.52 16.26
N VAL A 136 8.38 13.83 16.83
CA VAL A 136 6.96 14.14 16.59
C VAL A 136 6.59 15.43 17.31
N SER A 137 6.09 16.41 16.57
CA SER A 137 5.65 17.71 17.10
C SER A 137 4.16 17.74 17.39
N HIS A 138 3.37 17.17 16.50
CA HIS A 138 1.92 17.10 16.63
C HIS A 138 1.33 15.93 15.84
N VAL A 139 0.17 15.47 16.28
CA VAL A 139 -0.61 14.44 15.62
C VAL A 139 -2.08 14.89 15.54
N LYS A 140 -2.65 14.88 14.33
CA LYS A 140 -4.09 15.06 14.13
C LYS A 140 -4.65 13.72 13.64
N THR A 141 -5.76 13.27 14.21
CA THR A 141 -6.35 11.96 13.85
C THR A 141 -7.74 12.14 13.27
N ALA A 142 -8.08 11.28 12.32
CA ALA A 142 -9.41 11.19 11.73
C ALA A 142 -9.86 9.73 11.73
N LEU A 143 -10.95 9.43 12.44
CA LEU A 143 -11.56 8.11 12.45
C LEU A 143 -12.28 7.89 11.11
N SER A 144 -11.98 6.78 10.43
CA SER A 144 -12.72 6.34 9.25
C SER A 144 -14.02 5.69 9.68
N ILE A 145 -15.14 6.30 9.34
CA ILE A 145 -16.46 5.75 9.66
C ILE A 145 -16.82 4.59 8.71
N ARG A 146 -16.41 4.71 7.45
CA ARG A 146 -16.58 3.68 6.42
C ARG A 146 -15.66 3.94 5.23
N SER A 147 -15.22 2.90 4.57
CA SER A 147 -14.56 3.02 3.26
C SER A 147 -15.62 2.97 2.16
N ALA A 148 -15.76 4.06 1.40
CA ALA A 148 -16.71 4.12 0.29
C ALA A 148 -16.15 3.49 -1.00
N LYS A 149 -14.83 3.47 -1.15
CA LYS A 149 -14.12 2.86 -2.28
C LYS A 149 -12.72 2.47 -1.85
N GLN A 150 -12.37 1.23 -2.12
CA GLN A 150 -11.02 0.71 -1.90
C GLN A 150 -10.68 -0.21 -3.07
N LEU A 151 -9.89 0.28 -4.00
CA LEU A 151 -9.38 -0.48 -5.13
C LEU A 151 -7.85 -0.51 -5.04
N VAL A 152 -7.28 -1.66 -5.35
CA VAL A 152 -5.83 -1.81 -5.41
C VAL A 152 -5.27 -1.26 -6.72
N GLY A 153 -4.00 -0.85 -6.72
CA GLY A 153 -3.26 -0.49 -7.92
C GLY A 153 -3.65 0.84 -8.55
N VAL A 154 -3.64 0.89 -9.88
CA VAL A 154 -3.84 2.10 -10.68
C VAL A 154 -4.77 1.82 -11.87
N PRO A 155 -5.44 2.85 -12.44
CA PRO A 155 -6.20 2.65 -13.67
C PRO A 155 -5.26 2.24 -14.82
N ILE A 156 -5.45 1.03 -15.36
CA ILE A 156 -4.67 0.52 -16.49
C ILE A 156 -5.52 0.70 -17.75
N SER A 157 -5.12 1.64 -18.62
CA SER A 157 -5.77 1.79 -19.92
C SER A 157 -5.32 0.71 -20.87
N GLN A 158 -6.26 0.10 -21.57
CA GLN A 158 -5.99 -0.95 -22.58
C GLN A 158 -5.54 -0.37 -23.95
N THR A 159 -5.44 0.96 -24.04
CA THR A 159 -4.97 1.69 -25.25
C THR A 159 -3.52 2.10 -25.10
#